data_719e8b6be33fd85e880d893df474f6ea
#
_entry.id   719e8b6be33fd85e880d893df474f6ea
#
_cell.length_a   1.000
_cell.length_b   1.000
_cell.length_c   1.000
_cell.angle_alpha   90.00
_cell.angle_beta   90.00
_cell.angle_gamma   90.00
#
_symmetry.space_group_name_H-M   'P 1'
#
loop_
_entity.id
_entity.type
_entity.pdbx_description
1 polymer ?
#
loop_
_entity_poly.entity_id
_entity_poly.type
_entity_poly.pdbx_seq_one_letter_code
_entity_poly.pdbx_strand_id
1 'polypeptide(L)'
;NGASRMFDLGRFRWEDSRWLSKRYHGNVFKIPMSVCEVRISELDSPDEKVQEIVQDMGHTHILLRGTPERAKLGVERGFFEPAFYGNTPDTMRFFVNRSHKRNIGVMLEISPEYLTRAVHLFEKKHPQAVNYLLANILFWIKEYHIDGFVFRGLSENSSDFLEKAKEVIKKEDNSVLFIGEEIKGKQTRDFFDFE
;
A
#
# COMPACT_ATOMS: atom_id res chain seq x y z
N ASN A 1 27.90 8.86 -4.52
CA ASN A 1 28.24 7.53 -5.04
C ASN A 1 26.96 6.79 -5.36
N GLY A 2 26.49 6.85 -6.63
CA GLY A 2 25.30 6.17 -7.12
C GLY A 2 25.54 4.71 -7.47
N ALA A 3 25.93 3.89 -6.52
CA ALA A 3 26.04 2.45 -6.75
C ALA A 3 24.66 1.80 -6.64
N SER A 4 24.19 1.14 -7.72
CA SER A 4 23.00 0.28 -7.65
C SER A 4 23.33 -0.93 -6.77
N ARG A 5 22.46 -1.24 -5.82
CA ARG A 5 22.53 -2.49 -5.06
C ARG A 5 21.54 -3.48 -5.65
N MET A 6 22.03 -4.64 -6.03
CA MET A 6 21.18 -5.76 -6.40
C MET A 6 20.68 -6.44 -5.11
N PHE A 7 19.39 -6.65 -4.99
CA PHE A 7 18.76 -7.27 -3.83
C PHE A 7 18.02 -8.54 -4.29
N ASP A 8 18.34 -9.67 -3.65
CA ASP A 8 17.64 -10.92 -3.90
C ASP A 8 16.38 -10.99 -3.05
N LEU A 9 15.25 -10.67 -3.66
CA LEU A 9 13.96 -10.67 -2.98
C LEU A 9 13.50 -12.08 -2.57
N GLY A 10 14.00 -13.12 -3.20
CA GLY A 10 13.64 -14.52 -2.93
C GLY A 10 14.20 -15.10 -1.63
N ARG A 11 15.14 -14.40 -0.97
CA ARG A 11 15.77 -14.89 0.27
C ARG A 11 14.94 -14.63 1.52
N PHE A 12 13.98 -13.71 1.46
CA PHE A 12 13.15 -13.43 2.64
C PHE A 12 12.22 -14.59 2.95
N ARG A 13 12.18 -15.01 4.22
CA ARG A 13 11.29 -16.09 4.69
C ARG A 13 10.08 -15.47 5.38
N TRP A 14 8.95 -15.56 4.73
CA TRP A 14 7.67 -15.18 5.29
C TRP A 14 7.16 -16.21 6.30
N GLU A 15 6.58 -15.74 7.40
CA GLU A 15 5.98 -16.56 8.46
C GLU A 15 4.51 -16.16 8.71
N ASP A 16 3.88 -15.55 7.73
CA ASP A 16 2.55 -14.93 7.81
C ASP A 16 1.44 -15.74 7.10
N SER A 17 1.71 -16.97 6.73
CA SER A 17 0.76 -17.84 6.02
C SER A 17 -0.59 -17.98 6.73
N ARG A 18 -0.60 -17.96 8.08
CA ARG A 18 -1.84 -18.00 8.87
C ARG A 18 -2.67 -16.74 8.67
N TRP A 19 -2.02 -15.56 8.63
CA TRP A 19 -2.69 -14.29 8.37
C TRP A 19 -3.28 -14.26 6.97
N LEU A 20 -2.48 -14.58 5.95
CA LEU A 20 -2.92 -14.60 4.55
C LEU A 20 -4.09 -15.56 4.35
N SER A 21 -4.04 -16.75 4.94
CA SER A 21 -5.15 -17.71 4.90
C SER A 21 -6.42 -17.16 5.56
N LYS A 22 -6.29 -16.53 6.74
CA LYS A 22 -7.41 -15.90 7.44
C LYS A 22 -8.01 -14.77 6.60
N ARG A 23 -7.18 -13.91 5.99
CA ARG A 23 -7.61 -12.83 5.11
C ARG A 23 -8.32 -13.37 3.89
N TYR A 24 -7.74 -14.34 3.20
CA TYR A 24 -8.27 -14.90 1.96
C TYR A 24 -9.61 -15.63 2.15
N HIS A 25 -9.76 -16.41 3.22
CA HIS A 25 -10.96 -17.17 3.51
C HIS A 25 -11.97 -16.43 4.40
N GLY A 26 -11.52 -15.38 5.07
CA GLY A 26 -12.36 -14.51 5.88
C GLY A 26 -13.11 -13.48 5.03
N ASN A 27 -14.28 -13.08 5.50
CA ASN A 27 -14.97 -11.94 4.90
C ASN A 27 -14.48 -10.66 5.58
N VAL A 28 -13.32 -10.14 5.11
CA VAL A 28 -12.69 -8.93 5.66
C VAL A 28 -13.61 -7.71 5.63
N PHE A 29 -14.58 -7.69 4.70
CA PHE A 29 -15.55 -6.60 4.56
C PHE A 29 -16.67 -6.61 5.61
N LYS A 30 -16.80 -7.69 6.38
CA LYS A 30 -17.82 -7.85 7.43
C LYS A 30 -17.25 -7.79 8.85
N ILE A 31 -15.94 -7.63 8.98
CA ILE A 31 -15.28 -7.55 10.29
C ILE A 31 -15.06 -6.07 10.62
N PRO A 32 -15.40 -5.61 11.85
CA PRO A 32 -15.07 -4.25 12.27
C PRO A 32 -13.58 -3.98 12.09
N MET A 33 -13.26 -2.88 11.42
CA MET A 33 -11.90 -2.46 11.14
C MET A 33 -11.60 -1.17 11.89
N SER A 34 -10.44 -1.13 12.55
CA SER A 34 -9.89 0.07 13.16
C SER A 34 -8.48 0.27 12.64
N VAL A 35 -8.20 1.45 12.09
CA VAL A 35 -6.96 1.77 11.39
C VAL A 35 -6.16 2.80 12.16
N CYS A 36 -4.90 2.48 12.45
CA CYS A 36 -3.92 3.43 12.98
C CYS A 36 -3.08 3.99 11.84
N GLU A 37 -3.12 5.31 11.64
CA GLU A 37 -2.26 5.96 10.65
C GLU A 37 -0.87 6.23 11.23
N VAL A 38 0.15 5.79 10.51
CA VAL A 38 1.55 5.94 10.91
C VAL A 38 2.33 6.56 9.75
N ARG A 39 3.06 7.64 10.01
CA ARG A 39 3.96 8.22 9.01
C ARG A 39 5.26 7.43 8.96
N ILE A 40 5.64 6.98 7.77
CA ILE A 40 6.90 6.23 7.57
C ILE A 40 8.12 7.06 8.01
N SER A 41 8.07 8.39 7.84
CA SER A 41 9.16 9.29 8.26
C SER A 41 9.35 9.39 9.77
N GLU A 42 8.34 9.02 10.55
CA GLU A 42 8.37 9.01 12.02
C GLU A 42 8.85 7.65 12.58
N LEU A 43 9.02 6.67 11.69
CA LEU A 43 9.59 5.37 12.05
C LEU A 43 11.12 5.43 11.87
N ASP A 44 11.85 5.79 12.92
CA ASP A 44 13.33 5.79 12.92
C ASP A 44 13.91 4.40 12.66
N SER A 45 13.19 3.38 13.06
CA SER A 45 13.38 1.97 12.68
C SER A 45 12.01 1.28 12.67
N PRO A 46 11.84 0.14 11.97
CA PRO A 46 10.63 -0.69 12.09
C PRO A 46 10.63 -1.35 13.48
N ASP A 47 10.51 -0.53 14.52
CA ASP A 47 10.53 -0.95 15.90
C ASP A 47 9.27 -1.76 16.22
N GLU A 48 9.43 -2.81 16.99
CA GLU A 48 8.34 -3.65 17.50
C GLU A 48 7.31 -2.84 18.30
N LYS A 49 7.74 -1.74 18.89
CA LYS A 49 6.89 -0.84 19.67
C LYS A 49 5.66 -0.33 18.92
N VAL A 50 5.78 -0.07 17.61
CA VAL A 50 4.63 0.41 16.84
C VAL A 50 3.54 -0.63 16.79
N GLN A 51 3.88 -1.90 16.51
CA GLN A 51 2.90 -2.98 16.48
C GLN A 51 2.32 -3.27 17.87
N GLU A 52 3.12 -3.15 18.93
CA GLU A 52 2.66 -3.28 20.31
C GLU A 52 1.65 -2.20 20.67
N ILE A 53 1.98 -0.93 20.41
CA ILE A 53 1.07 0.20 20.66
C ILE A 53 -0.24 0.03 19.88
N VAL A 54 -0.16 -0.31 18.60
CA VAL A 54 -1.32 -0.52 17.74
C VAL A 54 -2.21 -1.65 18.26
N GLN A 55 -1.61 -2.74 18.72
CA GLN A 55 -2.32 -3.88 19.31
C GLN A 55 -2.98 -3.50 20.64
N ASP A 56 -2.26 -2.82 21.52
CA ASP A 56 -2.75 -2.39 22.84
C ASP A 56 -3.90 -1.39 22.72
N MET A 57 -3.88 -0.54 21.69
CA MET A 57 -4.97 0.38 21.38
C MET A 57 -6.17 -0.30 20.69
N GLY A 58 -6.09 -1.58 20.38
CA GLY A 58 -7.17 -2.35 19.75
C GLY A 58 -7.36 -2.09 18.27
N HIS A 59 -6.37 -1.52 17.58
CA HIS A 59 -6.42 -1.35 16.13
C HIS A 59 -6.15 -2.69 15.42
N THR A 60 -6.82 -2.85 14.28
CA THR A 60 -6.71 -4.06 13.44
C THR A 60 -5.75 -3.88 12.26
N HIS A 61 -5.51 -2.64 11.85
CA HIS A 61 -4.66 -2.32 10.70
C HIS A 61 -3.78 -1.12 10.99
N ILE A 62 -2.62 -1.10 10.33
CA ILE A 62 -1.73 0.05 10.23
C ILE A 62 -1.82 0.59 8.80
N LEU A 63 -2.12 1.88 8.66
CA LEU A 63 -1.97 2.59 7.39
C LEU A 63 -0.63 3.32 7.40
N LEU A 64 0.29 2.85 6.57
CA LEU A 64 1.56 3.52 6.37
C LEU A 64 1.36 4.70 5.41
N ARG A 65 1.55 5.88 5.94
CA ARG A 65 1.55 7.12 5.17
C ARG A 65 2.99 7.48 4.84
N GLY A 66 3.28 7.48 3.57
CA GLY A 66 4.56 7.92 3.08
C GLY A 66 4.39 9.13 2.20
N THR A 67 4.63 10.30 2.72
CA THR A 67 5.12 11.31 1.81
C THR A 67 6.60 11.07 1.62
N PRO A 68 7.05 10.91 0.41
CA PRO A 68 8.45 11.09 0.12
C PRO A 68 8.76 12.59 0.28
N GLU A 69 9.01 13.07 1.50
CA GLU A 69 9.71 14.36 1.67
C GLU A 69 11.03 14.36 0.89
N ARG A 70 11.47 13.22 0.46
CA ARG A 70 12.60 12.96 -0.42
C ARG A 70 12.36 13.31 -1.89
N ALA A 71 11.13 13.54 -2.33
CA ALA A 71 10.88 14.20 -3.61
C ALA A 71 11.51 15.60 -3.66
N LYS A 72 11.71 16.24 -2.50
CA LYS A 72 12.45 17.52 -2.38
C LYS A 72 13.93 17.41 -2.75
N LEU A 73 14.50 16.22 -2.83
CA LEU A 73 15.91 16.02 -3.16
C LEU A 73 16.18 15.76 -4.64
N GLY A 74 15.17 15.93 -5.51
CA GLY A 74 15.35 15.82 -6.98
C GLY A 74 15.77 14.44 -7.47
N VAL A 75 15.78 13.44 -6.61
CA VAL A 75 16.01 12.05 -7.01
C VAL A 75 14.65 11.42 -7.21
N GLU A 76 14.24 11.22 -8.44
CA GLU A 76 13.08 10.40 -8.78
C GLU A 76 13.35 8.97 -8.31
N ARG A 77 12.90 8.65 -7.10
CA ARG A 77 12.90 7.27 -6.63
C ARG A 77 11.76 6.53 -7.33
N GLY A 78 12.07 5.35 -7.82
CA GLY A 78 11.07 4.49 -8.43
C GLY A 78 9.98 4.14 -7.42
N PHE A 79 8.76 3.99 -7.89
CA PHE A 79 7.59 3.59 -7.08
C PHE A 79 7.73 2.23 -6.38
N PHE A 80 8.79 1.47 -6.70
CA PHE A 80 9.11 0.16 -6.14
C PHE A 80 10.06 0.22 -4.94
N GLU A 81 10.43 1.41 -4.47
CA GLU A 81 11.36 1.56 -3.35
C GLU A 81 10.59 1.81 -2.05
N PRO A 82 10.72 0.93 -1.03
CA PRO A 82 10.16 1.20 0.27
C PRO A 82 10.83 2.43 0.88
N ALA A 83 10.00 3.38 1.33
CA ALA A 83 10.43 4.70 1.80
C ALA A 83 11.04 4.70 3.22
N PHE A 84 11.43 3.54 3.76
CA PHE A 84 12.12 3.47 5.05
C PHE A 84 13.52 4.05 4.98
N TYR A 85 13.84 4.92 5.93
CA TYR A 85 15.12 5.61 6.00
C TYR A 85 16.29 4.63 6.14
N GLY A 86 17.23 4.65 5.17
CA GLY A 86 18.50 3.89 5.24
C GLY A 86 18.36 2.38 5.15
N ASN A 87 17.19 1.86 4.92
CA ASN A 87 16.84 0.48 5.10
C ASN A 87 16.81 -0.33 3.80
N THR A 88 16.96 -1.61 3.95
CA THR A 88 16.89 -2.57 2.85
C THR A 88 15.42 -2.93 2.54
N PRO A 89 15.12 -3.50 1.38
CA PRO A 89 13.79 -4.05 1.09
C PRO A 89 13.26 -5.00 2.18
N ASP A 90 14.16 -5.73 2.83
CA ASP A 90 13.78 -6.65 3.91
C ASP A 90 13.25 -5.95 5.15
N THR A 91 13.62 -4.70 5.40
CA THR A 91 13.11 -3.94 6.54
C THR A 91 11.59 -3.80 6.49
N MET A 92 11.05 -3.45 5.31
CA MET A 92 9.59 -3.39 5.12
C MET A 92 8.94 -4.77 5.24
N ARG A 93 9.60 -5.81 4.71
CA ARG A 93 9.11 -7.18 4.81
C ARG A 93 9.07 -7.66 6.27
N PHE A 94 10.11 -7.36 7.05
CA PHE A 94 10.13 -7.64 8.48
C PHE A 94 8.99 -6.93 9.21
N PHE A 95 8.74 -5.66 8.89
CA PHE A 95 7.64 -4.91 9.48
C PHE A 95 6.29 -5.57 9.18
N VAL A 96 6.00 -5.88 7.92
CA VAL A 96 4.74 -6.53 7.51
C VAL A 96 4.61 -7.92 8.14
N ASN A 97 5.63 -8.76 8.02
CA ASN A 97 5.62 -10.12 8.57
C ASN A 97 5.35 -10.12 10.08
N ARG A 98 5.93 -9.19 10.80
CA ARG A 98 5.76 -9.03 12.24
C ARG A 98 4.35 -8.51 12.60
N SER A 99 3.81 -7.58 11.82
CA SER A 99 2.43 -7.09 11.97
C SER A 99 1.43 -8.24 11.77
N HIS A 100 1.59 -9.04 10.73
CA HIS A 100 0.75 -10.20 10.44
C HIS A 100 0.80 -11.27 11.55
N LYS A 101 1.97 -11.51 12.14
CA LYS A 101 2.12 -12.42 13.31
C LYS A 101 1.32 -11.94 14.52
N ARG A 102 1.09 -10.63 14.65
CA ARG A 102 0.25 -10.00 15.68
C ARG A 102 -1.23 -9.85 15.28
N ASN A 103 -1.64 -10.37 14.12
CA ASN A 103 -2.95 -10.20 13.51
C ASN A 103 -3.29 -8.74 13.19
N ILE A 104 -2.30 -7.96 12.79
CA ILE A 104 -2.44 -6.58 12.34
C ILE A 104 -2.16 -6.54 10.84
N GLY A 105 -3.13 -6.05 10.05
CA GLY A 105 -2.95 -5.82 8.62
C GLY A 105 -2.13 -4.57 8.35
N VAL A 106 -1.48 -4.51 7.19
CA VAL A 106 -0.68 -3.37 6.76
C VAL A 106 -1.19 -2.83 5.44
N MET A 107 -1.55 -1.56 5.42
CA MET A 107 -2.05 -0.85 4.23
C MET A 107 -1.09 0.26 3.84
N LEU A 108 -1.09 0.62 2.57
CA LEU A 108 -0.31 1.73 2.02
C LEU A 108 -1.21 2.86 1.53
N GLU A 109 -0.82 4.07 1.82
CA GLU A 109 -1.39 5.25 1.17
C GLU A 109 -0.81 5.39 -0.24
N ILE A 110 -1.69 5.54 -1.22
CA ILE A 110 -1.32 5.96 -2.57
C ILE A 110 -1.38 7.49 -2.59
N SER A 111 -0.22 8.12 -2.72
CA SER A 111 -0.11 9.57 -2.61
C SER A 111 -0.87 10.31 -3.72
N PRO A 112 -1.34 11.53 -3.45
CA PRO A 112 -1.99 12.37 -4.46
C PRO A 112 -1.11 12.59 -5.70
N GLU A 113 0.20 12.71 -5.54
CA GLU A 113 1.14 12.90 -6.64
C GLU A 113 1.22 11.66 -7.54
N TYR A 114 1.25 10.47 -6.92
CA TYR A 114 1.20 9.21 -7.65
C TYR A 114 -0.10 9.10 -8.44
N LEU A 115 -1.23 9.37 -7.79
CA LEU A 115 -2.54 9.27 -8.40
C LEU A 115 -2.71 10.28 -9.53
N THR A 116 -2.33 11.54 -9.35
CA THR A 116 -2.38 12.57 -10.38
C THR A 116 -1.56 12.16 -11.62
N ARG A 117 -0.36 11.62 -11.40
CA ARG A 117 0.48 11.11 -12.49
C ARG A 117 -0.16 9.92 -13.20
N ALA A 118 -0.72 8.98 -12.45
CA ALA A 118 -1.40 7.83 -13.00
C ALA A 118 -2.60 8.20 -13.86
N VAL A 119 -3.46 9.08 -13.38
CA VAL A 119 -4.64 9.57 -14.08
C VAL A 119 -4.22 10.29 -15.37
N HIS A 120 -3.25 11.19 -15.30
CA HIS A 120 -2.76 11.93 -16.47
C HIS A 120 -2.19 11.00 -17.56
N LEU A 121 -1.46 9.97 -17.19
CA LEU A 121 -0.93 8.97 -18.12
C LEU A 121 -2.04 8.11 -18.72
N PHE A 122 -3.08 7.81 -17.93
CA PHE A 122 -4.24 7.08 -18.40
C PHE A 122 -5.03 7.88 -19.42
N GLU A 123 -5.34 9.15 -19.13
CA GLU A 123 -6.03 10.07 -20.03
C GLU A 123 -5.28 10.25 -21.37
N LYS A 124 -3.95 10.32 -21.32
CA LYS A 124 -3.11 10.43 -22.52
C LYS A 124 -2.96 9.11 -23.29
N LYS A 125 -3.61 8.05 -22.85
CA LYS A 125 -3.54 6.71 -23.48
C LYS A 125 -2.11 6.19 -23.63
N HIS A 126 -1.30 6.30 -22.57
CA HIS A 126 0.01 5.71 -22.47
C HIS A 126 -0.03 4.32 -21.80
N PRO A 127 -0.41 3.24 -22.51
CA PRO A 127 -0.71 1.94 -21.90
C PRO A 127 0.50 1.34 -21.17
N GLN A 128 1.71 1.55 -21.69
CA GLN A 128 2.94 1.01 -21.06
C GLN A 128 3.20 1.68 -19.72
N ALA A 129 3.02 3.00 -19.63
CA ALA A 129 3.22 3.72 -18.39
C ALA A 129 2.13 3.39 -17.34
N VAL A 130 0.89 3.24 -17.79
CA VAL A 130 -0.22 2.78 -16.93
C VAL A 130 0.06 1.38 -16.41
N ASN A 131 0.46 0.45 -17.28
CA ASN A 131 0.81 -0.91 -16.88
C ASN A 131 1.98 -0.94 -15.88
N TYR A 132 2.94 -0.05 -16.02
CA TYR A 132 4.03 0.10 -15.05
C TYR A 132 3.50 0.51 -13.66
N LEU A 133 2.58 1.47 -13.59
CA LEU A 133 1.97 1.92 -12.34
C LEU A 133 1.11 0.82 -11.70
N LEU A 134 0.34 0.08 -12.49
CA LEU A 134 -0.43 -1.06 -12.02
C LEU A 134 0.46 -2.21 -11.54
N ALA A 135 1.55 -2.48 -12.26
CA ALA A 135 2.54 -3.47 -11.85
C ALA A 135 3.21 -3.11 -10.52
N ASN A 136 3.38 -1.81 -10.22
CA ASN A 136 3.85 -1.36 -8.93
C ASN A 136 2.89 -1.73 -7.79
N ILE A 137 1.59 -1.53 -7.98
CA ILE A 137 0.58 -1.93 -6.99
C ILE A 137 0.64 -3.44 -6.75
N LEU A 138 0.69 -4.24 -7.83
CA LEU A 138 0.83 -5.69 -7.74
C LEU A 138 2.12 -6.14 -7.05
N PHE A 139 3.21 -5.42 -7.26
CA PHE A 139 4.48 -5.67 -6.60
C PHE A 139 4.37 -5.57 -5.08
N TRP A 140 3.66 -4.56 -4.57
CA TRP A 140 3.43 -4.42 -3.14
C TRP A 140 2.59 -5.55 -2.56
N ILE A 141 1.61 -6.06 -3.32
CA ILE A 141 0.81 -7.21 -2.91
C ILE A 141 1.67 -8.48 -2.85
N LYS A 142 2.43 -8.76 -3.92
CA LYS A 142 3.16 -10.03 -4.10
C LYS A 142 4.42 -10.11 -3.26
N GLU A 143 5.18 -9.04 -3.23
CA GLU A 143 6.52 -9.04 -2.64
C GLU A 143 6.54 -8.54 -1.20
N TYR A 144 5.49 -7.83 -0.77
CA TYR A 144 5.40 -7.25 0.58
C TYR A 144 4.13 -7.67 1.32
N HIS A 145 3.28 -8.48 0.72
CA HIS A 145 2.03 -8.99 1.31
C HIS A 145 1.13 -7.90 1.88
N ILE A 146 1.09 -6.73 1.22
CA ILE A 146 0.27 -5.60 1.64
C ILE A 146 -1.21 -5.97 1.59
N ASP A 147 -1.96 -5.57 2.62
CA ASP A 147 -3.37 -5.94 2.84
C ASP A 147 -4.36 -4.96 2.22
N GLY A 148 -3.91 -3.78 1.83
CA GLY A 148 -4.79 -2.80 1.24
C GLY A 148 -4.11 -1.52 0.81
N PHE A 149 -4.86 -0.73 0.05
CA PHE A 149 -4.44 0.58 -0.43
C PHE A 149 -5.50 1.62 -0.11
N VAL A 150 -5.05 2.79 0.34
CA VAL A 150 -5.88 3.96 0.56
C VAL A 150 -5.50 5.03 -0.46
N PHE A 151 -6.47 5.38 -1.30
CA PHE A 151 -6.30 6.39 -2.36
C PHE A 151 -6.79 7.73 -1.86
N ARG A 152 -5.90 8.72 -1.85
CA ARG A 152 -6.20 10.10 -1.44
C ARG A 152 -6.00 11.08 -2.58
N GLY A 153 -6.62 12.26 -2.45
CA GLY A 153 -6.51 13.31 -3.47
C GLY A 153 -7.20 12.96 -4.77
N LEU A 154 -8.34 12.28 -4.68
CA LEU A 154 -9.14 11.88 -5.83
C LEU A 154 -9.71 13.10 -6.55
N SER A 155 -9.65 13.08 -7.88
CA SER A 155 -10.29 14.03 -8.77
C SER A 155 -11.43 13.36 -9.55
N GLU A 156 -12.29 14.17 -10.18
CA GLU A 156 -13.38 13.66 -11.02
C GLU A 156 -12.89 12.74 -12.16
N ASN A 157 -11.66 12.95 -12.63
CA ASN A 157 -11.04 12.19 -13.72
C ASN A 157 -10.34 10.91 -13.25
N SER A 158 -10.36 10.62 -11.95
CA SER A 158 -9.66 9.45 -11.40
C SER A 158 -10.41 8.13 -11.63
N SER A 159 -11.71 8.18 -11.96
CA SER A 159 -12.60 7.02 -11.99
C SER A 159 -12.09 5.88 -12.87
N ASP A 160 -11.73 6.16 -14.12
CA ASP A 160 -11.35 5.12 -15.08
C ASP A 160 -10.04 4.40 -14.67
N PHE A 161 -9.08 5.16 -14.14
CA PHE A 161 -7.84 4.58 -13.61
C PHE A 161 -8.12 3.74 -12.37
N LEU A 162 -8.97 4.23 -11.45
CA LEU A 162 -9.32 3.53 -10.21
C LEU A 162 -10.07 2.22 -10.49
N GLU A 163 -11.00 2.24 -11.46
CA GLU A 163 -11.70 1.04 -11.90
C GLU A 163 -10.72 -0.01 -12.40
N LYS A 164 -9.77 0.41 -13.26
CA LYS A 164 -8.73 -0.49 -13.75
C LYS A 164 -7.80 -1.00 -12.65
N ALA A 165 -7.42 -0.15 -11.71
CA ALA A 165 -6.61 -0.53 -10.57
C ALA A 165 -7.35 -1.55 -9.67
N LYS A 166 -8.65 -1.32 -9.39
CA LYS A 166 -9.49 -2.25 -8.63
C LYS A 166 -9.60 -3.61 -9.34
N GLU A 167 -9.88 -3.61 -10.64
CA GLU A 167 -9.94 -4.85 -11.44
C GLU A 167 -8.65 -5.67 -11.29
N VAL A 168 -7.50 -5.02 -11.45
CA VAL A 168 -6.18 -5.68 -11.39
C VAL A 168 -5.89 -6.21 -9.99
N ILE A 169 -6.16 -5.40 -8.95
CA ILE A 169 -5.97 -5.80 -7.55
C ILE A 169 -6.85 -6.98 -7.19
N LYS A 170 -8.15 -6.88 -7.48
CA LYS A 170 -9.13 -7.91 -7.10
C LYS A 170 -8.97 -9.21 -7.89
N LYS A 171 -8.43 -9.15 -9.08
CA LYS A 171 -8.05 -10.33 -9.85
C LYS A 171 -6.85 -11.05 -9.25
N GLU A 172 -5.89 -10.32 -8.70
CA GLU A 172 -4.72 -10.89 -8.05
C GLU A 172 -5.08 -11.49 -6.68
N ASP A 173 -5.74 -10.68 -5.84
CA ASP A 173 -6.20 -11.09 -4.52
C ASP A 173 -7.47 -10.29 -4.14
N ASN A 174 -8.62 -10.97 -4.15
CA ASN A 174 -9.90 -10.32 -3.85
C ASN A 174 -10.04 -9.87 -2.39
N SER A 175 -9.20 -10.37 -1.50
CA SER A 175 -9.19 -10.00 -0.08
C SER A 175 -8.41 -8.72 0.23
N VAL A 176 -7.63 -8.20 -0.72
CA VAL A 176 -6.91 -6.94 -0.58
C VAL A 176 -7.89 -5.77 -0.57
N LEU A 177 -7.77 -4.89 0.43
CA LEU A 177 -8.67 -3.76 0.63
C LEU A 177 -8.37 -2.63 -0.38
N PHE A 178 -9.44 -2.07 -0.94
CA PHE A 178 -9.39 -0.95 -1.87
C PHE A 178 -10.24 0.19 -1.30
N ILE A 179 -9.59 1.20 -0.73
CA ILE A 179 -10.22 2.26 0.06
C ILE A 179 -9.95 3.61 -0.60
N GLY A 180 -10.94 4.49 -0.63
CA GLY A 180 -10.80 5.85 -1.13
C GLY A 180 -11.44 6.89 -0.24
N GLU A 181 -10.94 8.12 -0.32
CA GLU A 181 -11.61 9.27 0.26
C GLU A 181 -12.77 9.72 -0.62
N GLU A 182 -13.86 10.15 0.00
CA GLU A 182 -15.03 10.66 -0.70
C GLU A 182 -14.65 11.86 -1.59
N ILE A 183 -15.06 11.82 -2.86
CA ILE A 183 -14.99 12.97 -3.76
C ILE A 183 -16.27 13.78 -3.56
N LYS A 184 -16.18 15.02 -3.10
CA LYS A 184 -17.32 15.91 -2.95
C LYS A 184 -18.15 15.96 -4.24
N GLY A 185 -19.40 15.54 -4.16
CA GLY A 185 -20.37 15.64 -5.25
C GLY A 185 -20.48 14.43 -6.19
N LYS A 186 -19.70 13.37 -6.01
CA LYS A 186 -19.88 12.10 -6.74
C LYS A 186 -20.09 10.95 -5.77
N GLN A 187 -20.98 10.01 -6.13
CA GLN A 187 -21.04 8.72 -5.45
C GLN A 187 -19.83 7.89 -5.86
N THR A 188 -18.83 7.83 -4.99
CA THR A 188 -17.64 6.99 -5.16
C THR A 188 -17.81 5.60 -4.58
N ARG A 189 -18.95 5.33 -3.94
CA ARG A 189 -19.27 4.07 -3.22
C ARG A 189 -19.05 2.80 -4.04
N ASP A 190 -19.29 2.88 -5.36
CA ASP A 190 -19.16 1.70 -6.22
C ASP A 190 -17.70 1.32 -6.52
N PHE A 191 -16.75 2.24 -6.30
CA PHE A 191 -15.33 2.00 -6.58
C PHE A 191 -14.57 1.41 -5.41
N PHE A 192 -14.97 1.71 -4.19
CA PHE A 192 -14.21 1.35 -3.00
C PHE A 192 -14.92 0.30 -2.16
N ASP A 193 -14.14 -0.46 -1.41
CA ASP A 193 -14.67 -1.43 -0.46
C ASP A 193 -15.19 -0.71 0.80
N PHE A 194 -14.59 0.46 1.11
CA PHE A 194 -14.96 1.38 2.21
C PHE A 194 -14.62 2.82 1.81
N GLU A 195 -15.35 3.79 2.36
CA GLU A 195 -15.12 5.22 2.26
C GLU A 195 -14.68 5.82 3.61
#